data_f681f443b7e3820601d9e2fa6e89f365
#
_entry.id   f681f443b7e3820601d9e2fa6e89f365
#
_cell.length_a   1.000
_cell.length_b   1.000
_cell.length_c   1.000
_cell.angle_alpha   90.00
_cell.angle_beta   90.00
_cell.angle_gamma   90.00
#
_symmetry.space_group_name_H-M   'P 1'
#
loop_
_entity.id
_entity.type
_entity.pdbx_description
1 polymer ?
#
loop_
_entity_poly.entity_id
_entity_poly.type
_entity_poly.pdbx_seq_one_letter_code
_entity_poly.pdbx_strand_id
1 'polypeptide(L)'
;MTTDTEWQAWGIRDPYFAVLTNPKYRTDALTPDAKLEFLASGRKTVEMVLNACRGYFGAHFAPQRVLDFGCGVGRLSIPFAAEAREVVGMDVAESMLAEARLNCQAQDCHNRSESVV
;
A
#
# COMPACT_ATOMS: atom_id res chain seq x y z
N MET A 1 22.07 13.00 -7.41
CA MET A 1 20.65 12.70 -7.15
C MET A 1 20.56 11.82 -5.92
N THR A 2 19.69 12.14 -4.99
CA THR A 2 19.48 11.32 -3.79
C THR A 2 18.48 10.21 -4.06
N THR A 3 18.50 9.17 -3.23
CA THR A 3 17.52 8.08 -3.28
C THR A 3 16.08 8.60 -3.19
N ASP A 4 15.84 9.58 -2.33
CA ASP A 4 14.52 10.20 -2.17
C ASP A 4 14.05 10.87 -3.47
N THR A 5 14.95 11.58 -4.15
CA THR A 5 14.67 12.21 -5.44
C THR A 5 14.31 11.17 -6.50
N GLU A 6 15.00 10.05 -6.50
CA GLU A 6 14.72 8.95 -7.42
C GLU A 6 13.33 8.34 -7.17
N TRP A 7 12.98 8.11 -5.90
CA TRP A 7 11.66 7.60 -5.55
C TRP A 7 10.55 8.58 -5.89
N GLN A 8 10.79 9.90 -5.69
CA GLN A 8 9.85 10.91 -6.12
C GLN A 8 9.63 10.88 -7.64
N ALA A 9 10.70 10.74 -8.42
CA ALA A 9 10.60 10.63 -9.87
C ALA A 9 9.83 9.38 -10.31
N TRP A 10 10.08 8.24 -9.68
CA TRP A 10 9.32 7.01 -9.93
C TRP A 10 7.84 7.18 -9.59
N GLY A 11 7.54 7.82 -8.46
CA GLY A 11 6.16 8.06 -8.02
C GLY A 11 5.36 8.93 -8.98
N ILE A 12 6.03 9.82 -9.71
CA ILE A 12 5.38 10.64 -10.74
C ILE A 12 5.18 9.84 -12.04
N ARG A 13 6.21 9.10 -12.47
CA ARG A 13 6.25 8.46 -13.78
C ARG A 13 5.48 7.14 -13.82
N ASP A 14 5.79 6.24 -12.89
CA ASP A 14 5.27 4.87 -12.90
C ASP A 14 5.05 4.36 -11.45
N PRO A 15 4.07 4.92 -10.72
CA PRO A 15 3.92 4.62 -9.29
C PRO A 15 3.65 3.14 -8.99
N TYR A 16 2.83 2.48 -9.78
CA TYR A 16 2.50 1.06 -9.57
C TYR A 16 3.63 0.13 -9.98
N PHE A 17 4.28 0.41 -11.10
CA PHE A 17 5.44 -0.34 -11.57
C PHE A 17 6.62 -0.24 -10.59
N ALA A 18 6.80 0.91 -9.95
CA ALA A 18 7.85 1.10 -8.96
C ALA A 18 7.66 0.20 -7.72
N VAL A 19 6.43 -0.16 -7.40
CA VAL A 19 6.10 -1.05 -6.27
C VAL A 19 6.22 -2.52 -6.67
N LEU A 20 5.61 -2.90 -7.79
CA LEU A 20 5.69 -4.25 -8.36
C LEU A 20 6.17 -4.15 -9.79
N THR A 21 7.38 -4.61 -10.04
CA THR A 21 8.05 -4.51 -11.34
C THR A 21 7.51 -5.54 -12.33
N ASN A 22 6.32 -5.27 -12.82
CA ASN A 22 5.66 -6.05 -13.86
C ASN A 22 5.16 -5.08 -14.94
N PRO A 23 5.45 -5.32 -16.24
CA PRO A 23 5.09 -4.38 -17.30
C PRO A 23 3.62 -3.98 -17.36
N LYS A 24 2.70 -4.84 -16.93
CA LYS A 24 1.26 -4.52 -16.88
C LYS A 24 0.91 -3.38 -15.91
N TYR A 25 1.81 -3.07 -14.97
CA TYR A 25 1.63 -2.00 -13.99
C TYR A 25 2.29 -0.67 -14.41
N ARG A 26 2.90 -0.61 -15.59
CA ARG A 26 3.37 0.66 -16.13
C ARG A 26 2.20 1.57 -16.42
N THR A 27 2.37 2.86 -16.25
CA THR A 27 1.32 3.87 -16.44
C THR A 27 0.68 3.79 -17.81
N ASP A 28 1.47 3.51 -18.87
CA ASP A 28 0.99 3.39 -20.25
C ASP A 28 0.26 2.07 -20.54
N ALA A 29 0.34 1.09 -19.66
CA ALA A 29 -0.27 -0.22 -19.80
C ALA A 29 -1.33 -0.53 -18.74
N LEU A 30 -1.44 0.31 -17.71
CA LEU A 30 -2.29 0.06 -16.54
C LEU A 30 -3.77 0.16 -16.91
N THR A 31 -4.46 -0.98 -16.85
CA THR A 31 -5.92 -1.06 -17.01
C THR A 31 -6.60 -1.07 -15.63
N PRO A 32 -7.92 -0.80 -15.55
CA PRO A 32 -8.65 -0.97 -14.30
C PRO A 32 -8.53 -2.37 -13.72
N ASP A 33 -8.56 -3.41 -14.55
CA ASP A 33 -8.39 -4.80 -14.10
C ASP A 33 -6.99 -5.07 -13.55
N ALA A 34 -5.95 -4.57 -14.19
CA ALA A 34 -4.57 -4.68 -13.71
C ALA A 34 -4.40 -3.96 -12.37
N LYS A 35 -5.03 -2.80 -12.20
CA LYS A 35 -5.01 -2.07 -10.94
C LYS A 35 -5.70 -2.85 -9.82
N LEU A 36 -6.85 -3.46 -10.10
CA LEU A 36 -7.55 -4.32 -9.13
C LEU A 36 -6.70 -5.55 -8.76
N GLU A 37 -6.04 -6.15 -9.72
CA GLU A 37 -5.11 -7.26 -9.49
C GLU A 37 -3.93 -6.84 -8.61
N PHE A 38 -3.37 -5.66 -8.86
CA PHE A 38 -2.31 -5.07 -8.05
C PHE A 38 -2.77 -4.94 -6.58
N LEU A 39 -3.94 -4.36 -6.35
CA LEU A 39 -4.49 -4.17 -5.01
C LEU A 39 -4.83 -5.51 -4.34
N ALA A 40 -5.34 -6.48 -5.10
CA ALA A 40 -5.63 -7.82 -4.59
C ALA A 40 -4.36 -8.55 -4.14
N SER A 41 -3.22 -8.31 -4.79
CA SER A 41 -1.93 -8.87 -4.37
C SER A 41 -1.53 -8.38 -2.97
N GLY A 42 -1.88 -7.15 -2.64
CA GLY A 42 -1.65 -6.58 -1.30
C GLY A 42 -2.46 -7.30 -0.22
N ARG A 43 -3.73 -7.60 -0.49
CA ARG A 43 -4.57 -8.37 0.42
C ARG A 43 -3.98 -9.74 0.73
N LYS A 44 -3.50 -10.44 -0.29
CA LYS A 44 -2.84 -11.74 -0.09
C LYS A 44 -1.60 -11.64 0.78
N THR A 45 -0.79 -10.61 0.57
CA THR A 45 0.40 -10.37 1.39
C THR A 45 0.03 -10.12 2.84
N VAL A 46 -0.97 -9.27 3.09
CA VAL A 46 -1.44 -8.95 4.45
C VAL A 46 -2.01 -10.19 5.15
N GLU A 47 -2.81 -11.00 4.46
CA GLU A 47 -3.32 -12.25 4.99
C GLU A 47 -2.18 -13.18 5.41
N MET A 48 -1.15 -13.31 4.58
CA MET A 48 0.02 -14.13 4.87
C MET A 48 0.76 -13.61 6.11
N VAL A 49 0.96 -12.31 6.22
CA VAL A 49 1.61 -11.68 7.38
C VAL A 49 0.79 -11.89 8.65
N LEU A 50 -0.50 -11.66 8.63
CA LEU A 50 -1.37 -11.83 9.79
C LEU A 50 -1.46 -13.30 10.22
N ASN A 51 -1.52 -14.22 9.28
CA ASN A 51 -1.51 -15.65 9.59
C ASN A 51 -0.19 -16.07 10.25
N ALA A 52 0.94 -15.56 9.78
CA ALA A 52 2.23 -15.79 10.42
C ALA A 52 2.24 -15.23 11.86
N CYS A 53 1.72 -14.02 12.06
CA CYS A 53 1.60 -13.42 13.39
C CYS A 53 0.71 -14.27 14.33
N ARG A 54 -0.41 -14.75 13.82
CA ARG A 54 -1.31 -15.61 14.60
C ARG A 54 -0.66 -16.93 14.97
N GLY A 55 0.16 -17.50 14.09
CA GLY A 55 0.92 -18.70 14.39
C GLY A 55 1.97 -18.49 15.47
N TYR A 56 2.51 -17.27 15.57
CA TYR A 56 3.59 -16.95 16.52
C TYR A 56 3.07 -16.41 17.86
N PHE A 57 2.05 -15.56 17.82
CA PHE A 57 1.56 -14.83 19.00
C PHE A 57 0.21 -15.35 19.52
N GLY A 58 -0.44 -16.25 18.79
CA GLY A 58 -1.73 -16.83 19.15
C GLY A 58 -2.83 -16.48 18.17
N ALA A 59 -3.84 -17.37 18.10
CA ALA A 59 -4.94 -17.27 17.12
C ALA A 59 -5.77 -15.98 17.23
N HIS A 60 -5.74 -15.31 18.37
CA HIS A 60 -6.48 -14.07 18.62
C HIS A 60 -5.67 -12.80 18.33
N PHE A 61 -4.45 -12.95 17.80
CA PHE A 61 -3.65 -11.79 17.42
C PHE A 61 -4.42 -10.90 16.43
N ALA A 62 -4.55 -9.63 16.78
CA ALA A 62 -5.13 -8.61 15.92
C ALA A 62 -4.35 -7.31 16.13
N PRO A 63 -3.80 -6.70 15.06
CA PRO A 63 -3.04 -5.48 15.21
C PRO A 63 -3.96 -4.33 15.62
N GLN A 64 -3.54 -3.54 16.60
CA GLN A 64 -4.23 -2.31 16.97
C GLN A 64 -3.76 -1.15 16.09
N ARG A 65 -2.44 -1.04 15.89
CA ARG A 65 -1.81 0.00 15.10
C ARG A 65 -0.78 -0.61 14.18
N VAL A 66 -0.77 -0.14 12.93
CA VAL A 66 0.19 -0.58 11.91
C VAL A 66 0.90 0.64 11.36
N LEU A 67 2.21 0.56 11.25
CA LEU A 67 3.02 1.50 10.50
C LEU A 67 3.49 0.83 9.22
N ASP A 68 3.06 1.38 8.09
CA ASP A 68 3.52 0.95 6.76
C ASP A 68 4.56 1.95 6.26
N PHE A 69 5.82 1.64 6.53
CA PHE A 69 6.96 2.49 6.17
C PHE A 69 7.36 2.23 4.73
N GLY A 70 7.33 3.27 3.90
CA GLY A 70 7.47 3.13 2.45
C GLY A 70 6.17 2.63 1.82
N CYS A 71 5.04 3.23 2.17
CA CYS A 71 3.71 2.70 1.81
C CYS A 71 3.38 2.78 0.32
N GLY A 72 4.09 3.60 -0.45
CA GLY A 72 3.82 3.78 -1.87
C GLY A 72 2.37 4.17 -2.14
N VAL A 73 1.73 3.47 -3.04
CA VAL A 73 0.33 3.73 -3.42
C VAL A 73 -0.71 3.05 -2.51
N GLY A 74 -0.28 2.53 -1.36
CA GLY A 74 -1.17 1.95 -0.36
C GLY A 74 -1.47 0.47 -0.54
N ARG A 75 -0.63 -0.25 -1.28
CA ARG A 75 -0.83 -1.67 -1.58
C ARG A 75 -1.05 -2.51 -0.32
N LEU A 76 -0.30 -2.27 0.75
CA LEU A 76 -0.43 -2.97 2.03
C LEU A 76 -1.24 -2.18 3.05
N SER A 77 -1.13 -0.85 3.06
CA SER A 77 -1.86 0.00 4.00
C SER A 77 -3.37 -0.22 3.91
N ILE A 78 -3.91 -0.32 2.70
CA ILE A 78 -5.36 -0.46 2.48
C ILE A 78 -5.90 -1.77 3.09
N PRO A 79 -5.35 -2.96 2.78
CA PRO A 79 -5.83 -4.19 3.41
C PRO A 79 -5.56 -4.23 4.92
N PHE A 80 -4.47 -3.64 5.42
CA PHE A 80 -4.27 -3.52 6.86
C PHE A 80 -5.34 -2.66 7.53
N ALA A 81 -5.86 -1.64 6.84
CA ALA A 81 -6.91 -0.78 7.38
C ALA A 81 -8.21 -1.53 7.68
N ALA A 82 -8.45 -2.66 7.02
CA ALA A 82 -9.59 -3.53 7.31
C ALA A 82 -9.38 -4.39 8.56
N GLU A 83 -8.13 -4.62 8.95
CA GLU A 83 -7.76 -5.55 10.02
C GLU A 83 -7.29 -4.85 11.30
N ALA A 84 -6.80 -3.63 11.19
CA ALA A 84 -6.26 -2.86 12.31
C ALA A 84 -7.19 -1.69 12.65
N ARG A 85 -7.05 -1.22 13.88
CA ARG A 85 -7.77 -0.04 14.35
C ARG A 85 -7.26 1.24 13.71
N GLU A 86 -5.95 1.31 13.48
CA GLU A 86 -5.28 2.47 12.90
C GLU A 86 -4.12 2.01 12.02
N VAL A 87 -4.00 2.60 10.84
CA VAL A 87 -2.85 2.40 9.95
C VAL A 87 -2.28 3.75 9.57
N VAL A 88 -0.97 3.89 9.72
CA VAL A 88 -0.23 5.06 9.26
C VAL A 88 0.69 4.63 8.14
N GLY A 89 0.50 5.19 6.95
CA GLY A 89 1.41 5.02 5.82
C GLY A 89 2.37 6.19 5.73
N MET A 90 3.65 5.92 5.51
CA MET A 90 4.68 6.92 5.32
C MET A 90 5.43 6.66 4.02
N ASP A 91 5.67 7.71 3.26
CA ASP A 91 6.49 7.63 2.05
C ASP A 91 7.17 8.97 1.78
N VAL A 92 8.32 8.94 1.13
CA VAL A 92 9.06 10.14 0.73
C VAL A 92 8.50 10.76 -0.54
N ALA A 93 7.74 10.00 -1.34
CA ALA A 93 7.17 10.46 -2.60
C ALA A 93 5.74 10.96 -2.40
N GLU A 94 5.56 12.28 -2.44
CA GLU A 94 4.25 12.92 -2.27
C GLU A 94 3.23 12.45 -3.31
N SER A 95 3.66 12.19 -4.54
CA SER A 95 2.80 11.64 -5.60
C SER A 95 2.30 10.24 -5.27
N MET A 96 3.12 9.42 -4.61
CA MET A 96 2.71 8.10 -4.11
C MET A 96 1.63 8.23 -3.04
N LEU A 97 1.81 9.16 -2.09
CA LEU A 97 0.84 9.40 -1.03
C LEU A 97 -0.49 9.92 -1.58
N ALA A 98 -0.45 10.80 -2.57
CA ALA A 98 -1.67 11.28 -3.25
C ALA A 98 -2.43 10.12 -3.89
N GLU A 99 -1.74 9.21 -4.55
CA GLU A 99 -2.33 8.01 -5.15
C GLU A 99 -2.87 7.04 -4.09
N ALA A 100 -2.12 6.88 -2.98
CA ALA A 100 -2.57 6.06 -1.86
C ALA A 100 -3.90 6.56 -1.27
N ARG A 101 -4.06 7.87 -1.14
CA ARG A 101 -5.31 8.49 -0.66
C ARG A 101 -6.47 8.22 -1.62
N LEU A 102 -6.25 8.35 -2.92
CA LEU A 102 -7.26 8.04 -3.94
C LEU A 102 -7.65 6.56 -3.88
N ASN A 103 -6.69 5.66 -3.78
CA ASN A 103 -6.95 4.23 -3.67
C ASN A 103 -7.71 3.90 -2.38
N CYS A 104 -7.37 4.52 -1.29
CA CYS A 104 -8.06 4.33 -0.02
C CYS A 104 -9.52 4.78 -0.11
N GLN A 105 -9.78 5.94 -0.71
CA GLN A 105 -11.13 6.43 -0.93
C GLN A 105 -11.93 5.45 -1.81
N ALA A 106 -11.35 4.97 -2.90
CA ALA A 106 -11.99 4.03 -3.82
C ALA A 106 -12.31 2.68 -3.14
N GLN A 107 -11.53 2.27 -2.16
CA GLN A 107 -11.73 1.03 -1.39
C GLN A 107 -12.50 1.26 -0.07
N ASP A 108 -13.00 2.46 0.15
CA ASP A 108 -13.77 2.85 1.34
C ASP A 108 -13.03 2.60 2.66
N CYS A 109 -11.73 2.92 2.71
CA CYS A 109 -10.90 2.72 3.90
C CYS A 109 -10.52 4.03 4.61
N HIS A 110 -11.07 5.16 4.22
CA HIS A 110 -10.68 6.51 4.66
C HIS A 110 -10.79 6.74 6.17
N ASN A 111 -11.62 5.98 6.85
CA ASN A 111 -11.84 6.12 8.30
C ASN A 111 -10.78 5.40 9.15
N ARG A 112 -9.87 4.65 8.54
CA ARG A 112 -8.97 3.73 9.25
C ARG A 112 -7.49 3.92 8.94
N SER A 113 -7.15 4.80 8.02
CA SER A 113 -5.76 4.98 7.64
C SER A 113 -5.42 6.46 7.46
N GLU A 114 -4.22 6.83 7.86
CA GLU A 114 -3.63 8.14 7.65
C GLU A 114 -2.30 7.95 6.93
N SER A 115 -2.00 8.89 6.03
CA SER A 115 -0.71 8.94 5.35
C SER A 115 0.08 10.13 5.88
N VAL A 116 1.33 9.86 6.25
CA VAL A 116 2.23 10.87 6.81
C VAL A 116 3.52 10.86 5.98
N VAL A 117 4.03 12.04 5.71
CA VAL A 117 5.28 12.22 4.97
C VAL A 117 6.48 12.19 5.92
#